data_3ccb0899660115abd0cc05bfe0462a7e
#
_entry.id   3ccb0899660115abd0cc05bfe0462a7e
#
_cell.length_a   1.000
_cell.length_b   1.000
_cell.length_c   1.000
_cell.angle_alpha   90.00
_cell.angle_beta   90.00
_cell.angle_gamma   90.00
#
_symmetry.space_group_name_H-M   'P 1'
#
loop_
_entity.id
_entity.type
_entity.pdbx_description
1 polymer ?
#
loop_
_entity_poly.entity_id
_entity_poly.type
_entity_poly.pdbx_seq_one_letter_code
_entity_poly.pdbx_strand_id
1 'polypeptide(L)'
;MYIRKIEIKNFRGNDFSWILNTDVNVLIGKNGSGKSTILRMLNEAVLPEDRRLDFRLFDPIDKMIIELENDLVIVVDSASRSITGNQGDTSYDLNTNFINTFDVVENNSAPNTTLLDYQLNKLKQEFIIYQRDLLNKVEEILISDDDSESKDNKLEKIEAVYKTKKIFVKILSELFSQTGKKFDEKAFQFLGTGIENPILPENLSSGEKQILIILLTTLLQDGKPYILLMDEPEISLHIDWQRSLIQNIRQINPSCQIIMVTHSPTTFYGGWIENVTRIEEIQSHSNLVVASEILAEKTEQSKERVQNIEDEFNDFSGNKLAQLYQFNRKINTYTSFTKNECISLLDFLKNREIYPDVITFTTLISKLNNYEDAKEIFDLMELETHSRLSHVKPNDITLNTLIKKVSRAQEGIDLIQSLSDNEKLQLYPDIITFSTLLGKAKNADEIKLLEEVRNYYGVKANDIYLNKLNSKR
;
A
#
# COMPACT_ATOMS: atom_id res chain seq x y z
N MET A 1 3.23 -16.63 -15.55
CA MET A 1 1.86 -16.29 -15.96
C MET A 1 1.28 -15.34 -14.92
N TYR A 2 0.57 -14.28 -15.34
CA TYR A 2 0.04 -13.21 -14.48
C TYR A 2 -1.47 -13.02 -14.70
N ILE A 3 -2.14 -12.43 -13.72
CA ILE A 3 -3.54 -12.02 -13.85
C ILE A 3 -3.58 -10.64 -14.50
N ARG A 4 -4.33 -10.49 -15.58
CA ARG A 4 -4.51 -9.21 -16.28
C ARG A 4 -5.71 -8.42 -15.78
N LYS A 5 -6.80 -9.12 -15.48
CA LYS A 5 -8.06 -8.48 -15.11
C LYS A 5 -8.90 -9.38 -14.21
N ILE A 6 -9.63 -8.77 -13.32
CA ILE A 6 -10.62 -9.41 -12.45
C ILE A 6 -11.94 -8.68 -12.64
N GLU A 7 -13.00 -9.42 -12.95
CA GLU A 7 -14.37 -8.90 -12.91
C GLU A 7 -15.20 -9.68 -11.90
N ILE A 8 -16.01 -8.99 -11.13
CA ILE A 8 -16.94 -9.60 -10.19
C ILE A 8 -18.32 -9.00 -10.45
N LYS A 9 -19.31 -9.86 -10.67
CA LYS A 9 -20.69 -9.47 -10.93
C LYS A 9 -21.55 -9.59 -9.68
N ASN A 10 -22.28 -8.53 -9.39
CA ASN A 10 -23.27 -8.44 -8.30
C ASN A 10 -22.69 -8.67 -6.89
N PHE A 11 -21.47 -8.21 -6.61
CA PHE A 11 -20.96 -8.26 -5.24
C PHE A 11 -21.59 -7.15 -4.40
N ARG A 12 -22.50 -7.52 -3.50
CA ARG A 12 -23.29 -6.58 -2.68
C ARG A 12 -24.06 -5.53 -3.51
N GLY A 13 -24.60 -5.95 -4.66
CA GLY A 13 -25.34 -5.09 -5.55
C GLY A 13 -24.51 -4.24 -6.52
N ASN A 14 -23.21 -4.47 -6.59
CA ASN A 14 -22.30 -3.75 -7.47
C ASN A 14 -21.46 -4.71 -8.32
N ASP A 15 -21.10 -4.25 -9.49
CA ASP A 15 -20.10 -4.90 -10.34
C ASP A 15 -18.72 -4.30 -10.07
N PHE A 16 -17.66 -5.11 -10.17
CA PHE A 16 -16.27 -4.68 -10.03
C PHE A 16 -15.50 -5.07 -11.27
N SER A 17 -14.60 -4.21 -11.72
CA SER A 17 -13.69 -4.48 -12.82
C SER A 17 -12.33 -3.88 -12.48
N TRP A 18 -11.33 -4.74 -12.26
CA TRP A 18 -9.98 -4.34 -11.87
C TRP A 18 -8.97 -4.83 -12.88
N ILE A 19 -8.31 -3.89 -13.56
CA ILE A 19 -7.19 -4.15 -14.47
C ILE A 19 -5.91 -4.16 -13.62
N LEU A 20 -5.09 -5.18 -13.80
CA LEU A 20 -3.91 -5.41 -12.99
C LEU A 20 -2.61 -5.17 -13.77
N ASN A 21 -1.64 -4.59 -13.08
CA ASN A 21 -0.26 -4.52 -13.55
C ASN A 21 0.44 -5.87 -13.35
N THR A 22 1.45 -6.15 -14.15
CA THR A 22 2.23 -7.40 -14.06
C THR A 22 3.17 -7.44 -12.86
N ASP A 23 3.35 -6.34 -12.14
CA ASP A 23 4.29 -6.22 -11.02
C ASP A 23 3.60 -5.98 -9.67
N VAL A 24 3.01 -4.82 -9.45
CA VAL A 24 2.44 -4.44 -8.15
C VAL A 24 1.03 -3.90 -8.33
N ASN A 25 0.12 -4.35 -7.48
CA ASN A 25 -1.27 -3.93 -7.42
C ASN A 25 -1.68 -3.80 -5.96
N VAL A 26 -2.07 -2.61 -5.55
CA VAL A 26 -2.48 -2.32 -4.18
C VAL A 26 -3.92 -1.86 -4.17
N LEU A 27 -4.80 -2.62 -3.50
CA LEU A 27 -6.20 -2.27 -3.35
C LEU A 27 -6.45 -1.65 -1.97
N ILE A 28 -6.93 -0.43 -1.97
CA ILE A 28 -7.30 0.29 -0.75
C ILE A 28 -8.80 0.62 -0.73
N GLY A 29 -9.32 1.00 0.42
CA GLY A 29 -10.73 1.40 0.58
C GLY A 29 -11.19 1.25 2.02
N LYS A 30 -12.42 1.67 2.33
CA LYS A 30 -12.98 1.68 3.69
C LYS A 30 -13.08 0.28 4.30
N ASN A 31 -13.08 0.21 5.65
CA ASN A 31 -13.35 -1.04 6.35
C ASN A 31 -14.73 -1.60 5.96
N GLY A 32 -14.80 -2.91 5.75
CA GLY A 32 -16.03 -3.56 5.33
C GLY A 32 -16.41 -3.39 3.85
N SER A 33 -15.59 -2.74 3.01
CA SER A 33 -15.84 -2.59 1.56
C SER A 33 -15.73 -3.88 0.75
N GLY A 34 -15.18 -4.96 1.34
CA GLY A 34 -15.09 -6.26 0.71
C GLY A 34 -13.72 -6.62 0.13
N LYS A 35 -12.69 -5.81 0.34
CA LYS A 35 -11.33 -6.03 -0.19
C LYS A 35 -10.76 -7.40 0.15
N SER A 36 -10.74 -7.76 1.43
CA SER A 36 -10.27 -9.08 1.89
C SER A 36 -11.12 -10.22 1.33
N THR A 37 -12.42 -10.00 1.15
CA THR A 37 -13.32 -10.99 0.53
C THR A 37 -12.95 -11.20 -0.93
N ILE A 38 -12.71 -10.13 -1.68
CA ILE A 38 -12.27 -10.20 -3.09
C ILE A 38 -10.95 -10.96 -3.20
N LEU A 39 -9.99 -10.65 -2.33
CA LEU A 39 -8.68 -11.31 -2.34
C LEU A 39 -8.78 -12.81 -2.00
N ARG A 40 -9.64 -13.19 -1.05
CA ARG A 40 -9.91 -14.60 -0.71
C ARG A 40 -10.62 -15.35 -1.84
N MET A 41 -11.63 -14.74 -2.47
CA MET A 41 -12.27 -15.29 -3.67
C MET A 41 -11.26 -15.48 -4.80
N LEU A 42 -10.38 -14.50 -5.01
CA LEU A 42 -9.33 -14.60 -6.01
C LEU A 42 -8.37 -15.76 -5.72
N ASN A 43 -7.90 -15.88 -4.48
CA ASN A 43 -7.05 -17.00 -4.08
C ASN A 43 -7.72 -18.35 -4.33
N GLU A 44 -8.98 -18.47 -3.97
CA GLU A 44 -9.73 -19.72 -4.16
C GLU A 44 -9.97 -20.03 -5.64
N ALA A 45 -10.33 -19.01 -6.43
CA ALA A 45 -10.61 -19.15 -7.86
C ALA A 45 -9.41 -19.63 -8.68
N VAL A 46 -8.19 -19.24 -8.28
CA VAL A 46 -6.94 -19.58 -9.01
C VAL A 46 -6.24 -20.82 -8.50
N LEU A 47 -6.80 -21.54 -7.52
CA LEU A 47 -6.25 -22.81 -7.08
C LEU A 47 -6.15 -23.83 -8.23
N PRO A 48 -5.15 -24.74 -8.20
CA PRO A 48 -5.05 -25.84 -9.18
C PRO A 48 -6.35 -26.64 -9.30
N GLU A 49 -6.58 -27.21 -10.50
CA GLU A 49 -7.83 -27.94 -10.80
C GLU A 49 -8.09 -29.14 -9.90
N ASP A 50 -7.03 -29.78 -9.41
CA ASP A 50 -7.07 -30.94 -8.52
C ASP A 50 -7.50 -30.59 -7.09
N ARG A 51 -7.52 -29.29 -6.73
CA ARG A 51 -7.98 -28.82 -5.42
C ARG A 51 -9.49 -28.56 -5.41
N ARG A 52 -10.13 -29.02 -4.34
CA ARG A 52 -11.55 -28.79 -4.10
C ARG A 52 -11.77 -27.34 -3.66
N LEU A 53 -12.60 -26.59 -4.41
CA LEU A 53 -12.98 -25.22 -4.12
C LEU A 53 -14.03 -25.15 -3.00
N ASP A 54 -13.96 -24.12 -2.16
CA ASP A 54 -15.07 -23.74 -1.28
C ASP A 54 -16.01 -22.75 -2.01
N PHE A 55 -16.96 -23.29 -2.77
CA PHE A 55 -17.91 -22.52 -3.54
C PHE A 55 -18.77 -21.56 -2.69
N ARG A 56 -18.91 -21.77 -1.38
CA ARG A 56 -19.65 -20.87 -0.47
C ARG A 56 -19.04 -19.49 -0.39
N LEU A 57 -17.75 -19.33 -0.70
CA LEU A 57 -17.13 -18.01 -0.80
C LEU A 57 -17.71 -17.17 -1.92
N PHE A 58 -18.33 -17.81 -2.94
CA PHE A 58 -18.90 -17.16 -4.11
C PHE A 58 -20.41 -16.93 -3.99
N ASP A 59 -21.07 -17.38 -2.91
CA ASP A 59 -22.52 -17.16 -2.66
C ASP A 59 -22.93 -15.67 -2.74
N PRO A 60 -22.08 -14.68 -2.33
CA PRO A 60 -22.43 -13.27 -2.40
C PRO A 60 -22.36 -12.63 -3.78
N ILE A 61 -21.97 -13.38 -4.81
CA ILE A 61 -21.75 -12.86 -6.17
C ILE A 61 -22.48 -13.73 -7.22
N ASP A 62 -22.78 -13.16 -8.38
CA ASP A 62 -23.29 -13.95 -9.50
C ASP A 62 -22.16 -14.74 -10.14
N LYS A 63 -21.01 -14.09 -10.38
CA LYS A 63 -19.80 -14.74 -10.92
C LYS A 63 -18.55 -13.87 -10.75
N MET A 64 -17.40 -14.53 -10.73
CA MET A 64 -16.08 -13.92 -10.82
C MET A 64 -15.41 -14.38 -12.13
N ILE A 65 -14.84 -13.44 -12.87
CA ILE A 65 -14.14 -13.67 -14.13
C ILE A 65 -12.71 -13.20 -13.97
N ILE A 66 -11.74 -14.06 -14.28
CA ILE A 66 -10.30 -13.76 -14.16
C ILE A 66 -9.68 -14.00 -15.53
N GLU A 67 -9.12 -12.93 -16.11
CA GLU A 67 -8.38 -13.00 -17.36
C GLU A 67 -6.87 -13.11 -17.08
N LEU A 68 -6.23 -14.09 -17.67
CA LEU A 68 -4.79 -14.33 -17.55
C LEU A 68 -4.03 -13.75 -18.74
N GLU A 69 -2.71 -13.64 -18.61
CA GLU A 69 -1.80 -13.08 -19.63
C GLU A 69 -1.84 -13.85 -20.98
N ASN A 70 -2.13 -15.14 -20.96
CA ASN A 70 -2.22 -16.01 -22.14
C ASN A 70 -3.64 -16.13 -22.72
N ASP A 71 -4.50 -15.18 -22.47
CA ASP A 71 -5.91 -15.14 -22.89
C ASP A 71 -6.76 -16.30 -22.32
N LEU A 72 -6.28 -17.01 -21.31
CA LEU A 72 -7.10 -17.91 -20.51
C LEU A 72 -8.05 -17.11 -19.62
N VAL A 73 -9.28 -17.58 -19.53
CA VAL A 73 -10.33 -16.99 -18.70
C VAL A 73 -10.86 -18.04 -17.73
N ILE A 74 -10.76 -17.74 -16.43
CA ILE A 74 -11.35 -18.53 -15.35
C ILE A 74 -12.65 -17.86 -14.96
N VAL A 75 -13.75 -18.61 -14.96
CA VAL A 75 -15.07 -18.14 -14.49
C VAL A 75 -15.50 -19.02 -13.32
N VAL A 76 -15.81 -18.40 -12.21
CA VAL A 76 -16.29 -19.07 -10.98
C VAL A 76 -17.57 -18.45 -10.50
N ASP A 77 -18.55 -19.28 -10.15
CA ASP A 77 -19.79 -18.91 -9.47
C ASP A 77 -20.01 -19.78 -8.21
N SER A 78 -21.15 -19.67 -7.57
CA SER A 78 -21.48 -20.45 -6.36
C SER A 78 -21.61 -21.97 -6.57
N ALA A 79 -21.60 -22.44 -7.81
CA ALA A 79 -21.85 -23.86 -8.14
C ALA A 79 -20.73 -24.49 -9.00
N SER A 80 -20.00 -23.66 -9.75
CA SER A 80 -19.08 -24.18 -10.78
C SER A 80 -17.84 -23.29 -10.97
N ARG A 81 -16.79 -23.95 -11.52
CA ARG A 81 -15.65 -23.26 -12.11
C ARG A 81 -15.48 -23.78 -13.54
N SER A 82 -15.37 -22.86 -14.48
CA SER A 82 -15.07 -23.15 -15.87
C SER A 82 -13.80 -22.40 -16.32
N ILE A 83 -13.04 -23.02 -17.20
CA ILE A 83 -11.82 -22.47 -17.77
C ILE A 83 -11.95 -22.52 -19.27
N THR A 84 -11.75 -21.36 -19.90
CA THR A 84 -11.83 -21.22 -21.36
C THR A 84 -10.56 -20.58 -21.88
N GLY A 85 -10.00 -21.12 -22.97
CA GLY A 85 -8.79 -20.58 -23.59
C GLY A 85 -8.87 -20.61 -25.10
N ASN A 86 -8.01 -19.84 -25.74
CA ASN A 86 -7.81 -19.87 -27.17
C ASN A 86 -7.23 -21.24 -27.55
N GLN A 87 -7.85 -21.96 -28.50
CA GLN A 87 -7.41 -23.29 -29.03
C GLN A 87 -7.80 -24.51 -28.17
N GLY A 88 -8.65 -24.38 -27.15
CA GLY A 88 -9.13 -25.54 -26.37
C GLY A 88 -8.15 -26.05 -25.31
N ASP A 89 -7.03 -25.37 -25.09
CA ASP A 89 -6.13 -25.68 -23.98
C ASP A 89 -6.72 -24.99 -22.73
N THR A 90 -7.08 -25.80 -21.74
CA THR A 90 -7.66 -25.35 -20.45
C THR A 90 -6.69 -25.50 -19.29
N SER A 91 -5.49 -26.06 -19.54
CA SER A 91 -4.49 -26.23 -18.50
C SER A 91 -3.78 -24.90 -18.18
N TYR A 92 -3.67 -24.58 -16.90
CA TYR A 92 -2.86 -23.46 -16.44
C TYR A 92 -1.99 -23.87 -15.25
N ASP A 93 -0.80 -23.33 -15.22
CA ASP A 93 0.12 -23.44 -14.07
C ASP A 93 0.31 -22.04 -13.47
N LEU A 94 -0.59 -21.69 -12.55
CA LEU A 94 -0.50 -20.48 -11.75
C LEU A 94 0.11 -20.83 -10.40
N ASN A 95 1.35 -20.41 -10.21
CA ASN A 95 1.98 -20.50 -8.91
C ASN A 95 1.51 -19.30 -8.05
N THR A 96 0.72 -19.57 -7.04
CA THR A 96 0.12 -18.57 -6.17
C THR A 96 0.43 -18.85 -4.71
N ASN A 97 0.67 -17.80 -3.94
CA ASN A 97 0.76 -17.87 -2.49
C ASN A 97 -0.12 -16.79 -1.86
N PHE A 98 -0.89 -17.18 -0.86
CA PHE A 98 -1.74 -16.27 -0.10
C PHE A 98 -1.21 -16.13 1.32
N ILE A 99 -0.88 -14.90 1.70
CA ILE A 99 -0.43 -14.53 3.04
C ILE A 99 -1.54 -13.75 3.72
N ASN A 100 -2.10 -14.36 4.76
CA ASN A 100 -3.08 -13.75 5.65
C ASN A 100 -2.40 -13.43 6.98
N THR A 101 -2.58 -12.22 7.49
CA THR A 101 -1.92 -11.72 8.70
C THR A 101 -2.65 -12.08 9.98
N PHE A 102 -3.87 -12.59 9.91
CA PHE A 102 -4.61 -12.98 11.11
C PHE A 102 -4.04 -14.27 11.68
N ASP A 103 -3.35 -14.14 12.83
CA ASP A 103 -2.84 -15.28 13.59
C ASP A 103 -4.02 -16.00 14.28
N VAL A 104 -4.66 -16.88 13.54
CA VAL A 104 -5.77 -17.70 14.04
C VAL A 104 -5.19 -19.00 14.57
N VAL A 105 -5.50 -19.33 15.82
CA VAL A 105 -5.18 -20.64 16.39
C VAL A 105 -6.07 -21.70 15.72
N GLU A 106 -5.50 -22.52 14.84
CA GLU A 106 -6.20 -23.66 14.29
C GLU A 106 -6.40 -24.73 15.39
N ASN A 107 -7.65 -25.12 15.61
CA ASN A 107 -8.04 -26.12 16.61
C ASN A 107 -7.45 -27.55 16.39
N ASN A 108 -6.71 -27.77 15.31
CA ASN A 108 -6.12 -29.05 14.92
C ASN A 108 -4.60 -29.13 15.07
N SER A 109 -3.94 -28.07 15.55
CA SER A 109 -2.49 -28.03 15.77
C SER A 109 -2.14 -28.46 17.19
N ALA A 110 -0.88 -28.83 17.45
CA ALA A 110 -0.41 -29.12 18.80
C ALA A 110 -0.74 -27.94 19.74
N PRO A 111 -1.09 -28.19 21.02
CA PRO A 111 -1.48 -27.14 21.94
C PRO A 111 -0.39 -26.07 22.01
N ASN A 112 -0.75 -24.78 21.76
CA ASN A 112 0.07 -23.58 21.73
C ASN A 112 0.87 -23.31 20.43
N THR A 113 0.57 -23.93 19.29
CA THR A 113 1.21 -23.58 18.02
C THR A 113 0.32 -22.57 17.26
N THR A 114 0.88 -21.39 16.91
CA THR A 114 0.18 -20.40 16.13
C THR A 114 0.24 -20.74 14.62
N LEU A 115 -0.65 -20.15 13.83
CA LEU A 115 -0.63 -20.32 12.37
C LEU A 115 0.71 -19.86 11.77
N LEU A 116 1.27 -18.75 12.28
CA LEU A 116 2.58 -18.25 11.86
C LEU A 116 3.69 -19.26 12.17
N ASP A 117 3.66 -19.92 13.32
CA ASP A 117 4.66 -20.95 13.67
C ASP A 117 4.55 -22.17 12.77
N TYR A 118 3.32 -22.60 12.45
CA TYR A 118 3.11 -23.69 11.50
C TYR A 118 3.64 -23.35 10.10
N GLN A 119 3.29 -22.18 9.58
CA GLN A 119 3.79 -21.70 8.28
C GLN A 119 5.31 -21.59 8.26
N LEU A 120 5.90 -21.03 9.31
CA LEU A 120 7.33 -20.84 9.42
C LEU A 120 8.09 -22.17 9.47
N ASN A 121 7.56 -23.17 10.21
CA ASN A 121 8.13 -24.51 10.25
C ASN A 121 8.08 -25.20 8.88
N LYS A 122 6.99 -25.06 8.14
CA LYS A 122 6.87 -25.55 6.77
C LYS A 122 7.91 -24.90 5.86
N LEU A 123 7.99 -23.58 5.86
CA LEU A 123 8.95 -22.82 5.04
C LEU A 123 10.41 -23.12 5.41
N LYS A 124 10.70 -23.40 6.68
CA LYS A 124 12.03 -23.86 7.12
C LYS A 124 12.42 -25.18 6.45
N GLN A 125 11.50 -26.15 6.36
CA GLN A 125 11.76 -27.41 5.66
C GLN A 125 12.00 -27.18 4.16
N GLU A 126 11.17 -26.34 3.53
CA GLU A 126 11.33 -25.96 2.13
C GLU A 126 12.64 -25.24 1.87
N PHE A 127 13.09 -24.38 2.79
CA PHE A 127 14.38 -23.70 2.71
C PHE A 127 15.58 -24.66 2.76
N ILE A 128 15.50 -25.70 3.59
CA ILE A 128 16.53 -26.74 3.64
C ILE A 128 16.62 -27.48 2.28
N ILE A 129 15.45 -27.81 1.70
CA ILE A 129 15.38 -28.44 0.37
C ILE A 129 15.96 -27.50 -0.68
N TYR A 130 15.57 -26.22 -0.67
CA TYR A 130 16.10 -25.21 -1.57
C TYR A 130 17.63 -25.08 -1.48
N GLN A 131 18.19 -25.08 -0.29
CA GLN A 131 19.66 -25.05 -0.11
C GLN A 131 20.34 -26.27 -0.72
N ARG A 132 19.77 -27.46 -0.54
CA ARG A 132 20.27 -28.70 -1.16
C ARG A 132 20.21 -28.61 -2.69
N ASP A 133 19.11 -28.10 -3.23
CA ASP A 133 18.94 -27.98 -4.69
C ASP A 133 19.93 -26.96 -5.30
N LEU A 134 20.28 -25.89 -4.57
CA LEU A 134 21.37 -24.99 -4.96
C LEU A 134 22.72 -25.70 -5.00
N LEU A 135 23.01 -26.56 -4.00
CA LEU A 135 24.25 -27.36 -4.00
C LEU A 135 24.30 -28.32 -5.17
N ASN A 136 23.21 -29.02 -5.49
CA ASN A 136 23.13 -29.92 -6.64
C ASN A 136 23.37 -29.16 -7.95
N LYS A 137 22.77 -27.96 -8.13
CA LYS A 137 23.03 -27.09 -9.32
C LYS A 137 24.51 -26.73 -9.45
N VAL A 138 25.18 -26.44 -8.32
CA VAL A 138 26.63 -26.12 -8.33
C VAL A 138 27.45 -27.37 -8.68
N GLU A 139 27.10 -28.52 -8.13
CA GLU A 139 27.76 -29.78 -8.44
C GLU A 139 27.64 -30.11 -9.92
N GLU A 140 26.47 -29.96 -10.54
CA GLU A 140 26.25 -30.12 -11.99
C GLU A 140 27.16 -29.18 -12.81
N ILE A 141 27.32 -27.92 -12.43
CA ILE A 141 28.22 -26.96 -13.08
C ILE A 141 29.69 -27.38 -12.96
N LEU A 142 30.07 -27.94 -11.82
CA LEU A 142 31.47 -28.37 -11.58
C LEU A 142 31.82 -29.66 -12.33
N ILE A 143 30.85 -30.58 -12.46
CA ILE A 143 31.03 -31.89 -13.11
C ILE A 143 30.87 -31.79 -14.63
N SER A 144 30.25 -30.71 -15.16
CA SER A 144 30.10 -30.55 -16.62
C SER A 144 31.46 -30.60 -17.32
N ASP A 145 31.68 -31.66 -18.11
CA ASP A 145 32.90 -31.97 -18.85
C ASP A 145 33.08 -31.10 -20.13
N ASP A 146 32.71 -29.84 -20.07
CA ASP A 146 32.98 -28.94 -21.20
C ASP A 146 34.40 -28.36 -21.03
N ASP A 147 35.39 -29.08 -21.57
CA ASP A 147 36.81 -28.69 -21.59
C ASP A 147 37.05 -27.35 -22.30
N SER A 148 36.04 -26.80 -22.97
CA SER A 148 36.10 -25.50 -23.65
C SER A 148 35.69 -24.33 -22.74
N GLU A 149 35.09 -24.59 -21.58
CA GLU A 149 34.59 -23.55 -20.67
C GLU A 149 35.69 -23.02 -19.73
N SER A 150 35.93 -21.71 -19.75
CA SER A 150 36.90 -21.08 -18.88
C SER A 150 36.47 -21.17 -17.40
N LYS A 151 37.46 -21.22 -16.50
CA LYS A 151 37.20 -21.21 -15.05
C LYS A 151 36.36 -19.99 -14.61
N ASP A 152 36.56 -18.86 -15.26
CA ASP A 152 35.79 -17.61 -14.97
C ASP A 152 34.33 -17.76 -15.31
N ASN A 153 33.97 -18.42 -16.41
CA ASN A 153 32.60 -18.72 -16.81
C ASN A 153 31.89 -19.66 -15.81
N LYS A 154 32.60 -20.69 -15.32
CA LYS A 154 32.05 -21.59 -14.28
C LYS A 154 31.79 -20.82 -12.98
N LEU A 155 32.69 -19.91 -12.60
CA LEU A 155 32.51 -19.04 -11.42
C LEU A 155 31.29 -18.12 -11.55
N GLU A 156 31.10 -17.47 -12.70
CA GLU A 156 29.93 -16.64 -12.96
C GLU A 156 28.62 -17.41 -12.85
N LYS A 157 28.57 -18.65 -13.40
CA LYS A 157 27.40 -19.52 -13.25
C LYS A 157 27.11 -19.87 -11.81
N ILE A 158 28.12 -20.20 -11.02
CA ILE A 158 27.98 -20.50 -9.58
C ILE A 158 27.50 -19.26 -8.83
N GLU A 159 28.02 -18.08 -9.14
CA GLU A 159 27.54 -16.83 -8.54
C GLU A 159 26.08 -16.54 -8.88
N ALA A 160 25.67 -16.83 -10.12
CA ALA A 160 24.28 -16.69 -10.55
C ALA A 160 23.33 -17.63 -9.77
N VAL A 161 23.75 -18.88 -9.49
CA VAL A 161 22.98 -19.84 -8.68
C VAL A 161 22.69 -19.29 -7.28
N TYR A 162 23.68 -18.62 -6.64
CA TYR A 162 23.49 -18.08 -5.29
C TYR A 162 22.95 -16.67 -5.24
N LYS A 163 22.75 -15.99 -6.37
CA LYS A 163 22.40 -14.56 -6.45
C LYS A 163 21.15 -14.23 -5.61
N THR A 164 20.07 -14.94 -5.85
CA THR A 164 18.79 -14.71 -5.17
C THR A 164 18.90 -14.94 -3.66
N LYS A 165 19.57 -16.02 -3.26
CA LYS A 165 19.83 -16.32 -1.85
C LYS A 165 20.69 -15.24 -1.18
N LYS A 166 21.75 -14.74 -1.86
CA LYS A 166 22.60 -13.64 -1.34
C LYS A 166 21.79 -12.37 -1.12
N ILE A 167 20.87 -12.02 -2.05
CA ILE A 167 19.99 -10.86 -1.91
C ILE A 167 19.07 -11.03 -0.70
N PHE A 168 18.42 -12.19 -0.57
CA PHE A 168 17.56 -12.50 0.58
C PHE A 168 18.30 -12.38 1.91
N VAL A 169 19.47 -13.00 2.05
CA VAL A 169 20.26 -12.95 3.29
C VAL A 169 20.69 -11.53 3.62
N LYS A 170 21.04 -10.73 2.61
CA LYS A 170 21.39 -9.33 2.77
C LYS A 170 20.18 -8.52 3.31
N ILE A 171 19.04 -8.61 2.66
CA ILE A 171 17.80 -7.91 3.07
C ILE A 171 17.42 -8.32 4.50
N LEU A 172 17.43 -9.63 4.78
CA LEU A 172 17.08 -10.13 6.11
C LEU A 172 18.06 -9.62 7.19
N SER A 173 19.35 -9.57 6.87
CA SER A 173 20.36 -9.05 7.78
C SER A 173 20.18 -7.55 8.05
N GLU A 174 19.83 -6.76 7.05
CA GLU A 174 19.53 -5.33 7.20
C GLU A 174 18.29 -5.09 8.08
N LEU A 175 17.21 -5.82 7.86
CA LEU A 175 15.99 -5.71 8.65
C LEU A 175 16.23 -6.13 10.12
N PHE A 176 16.78 -7.30 10.33
CA PHE A 176 16.96 -7.85 11.68
C PHE A 176 18.09 -7.19 12.48
N SER A 177 19.05 -6.51 11.83
CA SER A 177 20.03 -5.69 12.53
C SER A 177 19.40 -4.57 13.35
N GLN A 178 18.26 -4.03 12.88
CA GLN A 178 17.50 -3.00 13.60
C GLN A 178 16.94 -3.51 14.95
N THR A 179 16.70 -4.82 15.06
CA THR A 179 16.26 -5.47 16.31
C THR A 179 17.40 -6.18 17.03
N GLY A 180 18.67 -5.91 16.67
CA GLY A 180 19.86 -6.48 17.30
C GLY A 180 20.05 -7.97 17.03
N LYS A 181 19.48 -8.49 15.94
CA LYS A 181 19.54 -9.91 15.57
C LYS A 181 20.29 -10.10 14.25
N LYS A 182 21.02 -11.21 14.15
CA LYS A 182 21.71 -11.65 12.94
C LYS A 182 21.23 -13.03 12.54
N PHE A 183 20.82 -13.20 11.29
CA PHE A 183 20.39 -14.49 10.77
C PHE A 183 21.57 -15.42 10.51
N ASP A 184 21.49 -16.61 11.05
CA ASP A 184 22.38 -17.75 10.74
C ASP A 184 21.65 -18.68 9.77
N GLU A 185 22.00 -18.56 8.49
CA GLU A 185 21.34 -19.32 7.42
C GLU A 185 21.64 -20.83 7.47
N LYS A 186 22.74 -21.24 8.10
CA LYS A 186 23.14 -22.67 8.18
C LYS A 186 22.29 -23.43 9.16
N ALA A 187 22.04 -22.83 10.33
CA ALA A 187 21.26 -23.44 11.39
C ALA A 187 19.79 -22.98 11.37
N PHE A 188 19.43 -22.05 10.48
CA PHE A 188 18.10 -21.42 10.42
C PHE A 188 17.67 -20.88 11.79
N GLN A 189 18.49 -20.03 12.36
CA GLN A 189 18.30 -19.42 13.69
C GLN A 189 18.79 -17.98 13.69
N PHE A 190 18.59 -17.27 14.79
CA PHE A 190 19.04 -15.89 14.95
C PHE A 190 19.99 -15.78 16.14
N LEU A 191 21.04 -14.99 15.96
CA LEU A 191 22.00 -14.64 17.01
C LEU A 191 21.67 -13.23 17.50
N GLY A 192 21.35 -13.07 18.78
CA GLY A 192 21.04 -11.77 19.38
C GLY A 192 22.29 -11.12 20.00
N THR A 193 22.38 -9.81 19.92
CA THR A 193 23.46 -9.05 20.58
C THR A 193 23.33 -9.18 22.11
N GLY A 194 24.33 -9.75 22.77
CA GLY A 194 24.33 -9.98 24.23
C GLY A 194 23.46 -11.14 24.70
N ILE A 195 22.99 -12.00 23.80
CA ILE A 195 22.23 -13.21 24.11
C ILE A 195 23.12 -14.42 23.83
N GLU A 196 23.39 -15.24 24.86
CA GLU A 196 24.26 -16.42 24.72
C GLU A 196 23.65 -17.55 23.90
N ASN A 197 22.33 -17.73 24.01
CA ASN A 197 21.61 -18.79 23.30
C ASN A 197 21.03 -18.28 21.97
N PRO A 198 21.11 -19.07 20.89
CA PRO A 198 20.44 -18.74 19.64
C PRO A 198 18.93 -18.61 19.81
N ILE A 199 18.34 -17.64 19.11
CA ILE A 199 16.90 -17.42 19.06
C ILE A 199 16.34 -18.28 17.91
N LEU A 200 15.49 -19.23 18.25
CA LEU A 200 14.79 -20.04 17.25
C LEU A 200 13.69 -19.20 16.56
N PRO A 201 13.33 -19.50 15.32
CA PRO A 201 12.30 -18.77 14.58
C PRO A 201 10.96 -18.69 15.33
N GLU A 202 10.60 -19.70 16.08
CA GLU A 202 9.38 -19.78 16.89
C GLU A 202 9.36 -18.74 18.03
N ASN A 203 10.53 -18.26 18.45
CA ASN A 203 10.69 -17.27 19.52
C ASN A 203 10.82 -15.82 18.99
N LEU A 204 10.66 -15.61 17.70
CA LEU A 204 10.60 -14.28 17.11
C LEU A 204 9.27 -13.59 17.45
N SER A 205 9.25 -12.27 17.44
CA SER A 205 7.98 -11.52 17.54
C SER A 205 7.09 -11.78 16.32
N SER A 206 5.78 -11.52 16.45
CA SER A 206 4.82 -11.72 15.36
C SER A 206 5.23 -10.98 14.08
N GLY A 207 5.68 -9.73 14.19
CA GLY A 207 6.17 -8.96 13.04
C GLY A 207 7.43 -9.54 12.40
N GLU A 208 8.37 -10.03 13.22
CA GLU A 208 9.58 -10.71 12.73
C GLU A 208 9.25 -12.04 12.03
N LYS A 209 8.31 -12.82 12.55
CA LYS A 209 7.81 -14.02 11.89
C LYS A 209 7.15 -13.69 10.58
N GLN A 210 6.30 -12.67 10.56
CA GLN A 210 5.55 -12.23 9.40
C GLN A 210 6.48 -11.82 8.25
N ILE A 211 7.45 -10.94 8.50
CA ILE A 211 8.39 -10.51 7.44
C ILE A 211 9.25 -11.68 6.97
N LEU A 212 9.68 -12.58 7.87
CA LEU A 212 10.43 -13.76 7.52
C LEU A 212 9.63 -14.70 6.61
N ILE A 213 8.35 -14.94 6.92
CA ILE A 213 7.43 -15.74 6.10
C ILE A 213 7.29 -15.14 4.70
N ILE A 214 7.03 -13.84 4.59
CA ILE A 214 6.86 -13.15 3.29
C ILE A 214 8.12 -13.29 2.44
N LEU A 215 9.28 -12.98 3.01
CA LEU A 215 10.54 -13.02 2.28
C LEU A 215 10.99 -14.44 1.92
N LEU A 216 10.78 -15.42 2.81
CA LEU A 216 11.04 -16.83 2.52
C LEU A 216 10.14 -17.36 1.41
N THR A 217 8.84 -17.10 1.47
CA THR A 217 7.90 -17.48 0.43
C THR A 217 8.36 -16.95 -0.93
N THR A 218 8.84 -15.70 -0.96
CA THR A 218 9.37 -15.08 -2.18
C THR A 218 10.67 -15.74 -2.66
N LEU A 219 11.61 -16.03 -1.76
CA LEU A 219 12.88 -16.70 -2.07
C LEU A 219 12.67 -18.07 -2.70
N LEU A 220 11.76 -18.86 -2.10
CA LEU A 220 11.51 -20.24 -2.49
C LEU A 220 10.90 -20.40 -3.88
N GLN A 221 10.45 -19.30 -4.50
CA GLN A 221 10.05 -19.29 -5.91
C GLN A 221 11.24 -19.27 -6.88
N ASP A 222 12.46 -19.07 -6.38
CA ASP A 222 13.73 -19.14 -7.13
C ASP A 222 13.70 -18.32 -8.45
N GLY A 223 13.17 -17.08 -8.37
CA GLY A 223 13.05 -16.17 -9.52
C GLY A 223 11.96 -16.49 -10.54
N LYS A 224 11.19 -17.57 -10.34
CA LYS A 224 10.11 -17.96 -11.26
C LYS A 224 8.93 -16.96 -11.14
N PRO A 225 8.18 -16.76 -12.23
CA PRO A 225 6.93 -16.02 -12.18
C PRO A 225 5.94 -16.63 -11.18
N TYR A 226 5.40 -15.80 -10.28
CA TYR A 226 4.35 -16.23 -9.37
C TYR A 226 3.52 -15.04 -8.90
N ILE A 227 2.37 -15.33 -8.30
CA ILE A 227 1.43 -14.34 -7.80
C ILE A 227 1.43 -14.40 -6.27
N LEU A 228 1.75 -13.28 -5.63
CA LEU A 228 1.72 -13.13 -4.19
C LEU A 228 0.50 -12.30 -3.78
N LEU A 229 -0.45 -12.97 -3.14
CA LEU A 229 -1.65 -12.36 -2.59
C LEU A 229 -1.40 -12.04 -1.11
N MET A 230 -1.61 -10.80 -0.68
CA MET A 230 -1.39 -10.39 0.71
C MET A 230 -2.58 -9.58 1.24
N ASP A 231 -3.15 -10.03 2.36
CA ASP A 231 -4.24 -9.34 3.06
C ASP A 231 -3.69 -8.66 4.31
N GLU A 232 -3.59 -7.34 4.28
CA GLU A 232 -3.07 -6.47 5.34
C GLU A 232 -1.71 -6.93 5.91
N PRO A 233 -0.69 -7.12 5.05
CA PRO A 233 0.60 -7.70 5.48
C PRO A 233 1.35 -6.84 6.49
N GLU A 234 0.94 -5.61 6.69
CA GLU A 234 1.58 -4.63 7.57
C GLU A 234 1.17 -4.71 9.05
N ILE A 235 0.09 -5.39 9.40
CA ILE A 235 -0.54 -5.29 10.75
C ILE A 235 0.45 -5.49 11.90
N SER A 236 1.42 -6.38 11.76
CA SER A 236 2.42 -6.65 12.80
C SER A 236 3.80 -6.07 12.51
N LEU A 237 3.97 -5.39 11.36
CA LEU A 237 5.29 -4.92 10.91
C LEU A 237 5.62 -3.55 11.48
N HIS A 238 6.89 -3.36 11.83
CA HIS A 238 7.43 -2.02 12.13
C HIS A 238 7.31 -1.10 10.90
N ILE A 239 7.08 0.18 11.11
CA ILE A 239 6.82 1.16 10.04
C ILE A 239 7.92 1.20 8.96
N ASP A 240 9.19 1.06 9.34
CA ASP A 240 10.29 1.04 8.38
C ASP A 240 10.29 -0.23 7.51
N TRP A 241 9.83 -1.36 8.08
CA TRP A 241 9.67 -2.61 7.34
C TRP A 241 8.49 -2.55 6.38
N GLN A 242 7.39 -1.87 6.77
CA GLN A 242 6.25 -1.61 5.88
C GLN A 242 6.70 -0.84 4.64
N ARG A 243 7.50 0.23 4.81
CA ARG A 243 8.00 1.07 3.71
C ARG A 243 8.86 0.31 2.69
N SER A 244 9.62 -0.66 3.13
CA SER A 244 10.53 -1.43 2.28
C SER A 244 9.94 -2.76 1.79
N LEU A 245 8.74 -3.14 2.24
CA LEU A 245 8.16 -4.46 2.01
C LEU A 245 8.10 -4.83 0.52
N ILE A 246 7.42 -4.03 -0.28
CA ILE A 246 7.24 -4.27 -1.72
C ILE A 246 8.58 -4.28 -2.43
N GLN A 247 9.45 -3.32 -2.12
CA GLN A 247 10.78 -3.22 -2.72
C GLN A 247 11.63 -4.46 -2.39
N ASN A 248 11.60 -4.96 -1.15
CA ASN A 248 12.33 -6.15 -0.74
C ASN A 248 11.84 -7.40 -1.46
N ILE A 249 10.52 -7.59 -1.60
CA ILE A 249 9.94 -8.68 -2.38
C ILE A 249 10.41 -8.61 -3.84
N ARG A 250 10.32 -7.44 -4.47
CA ARG A 250 10.72 -7.23 -5.87
C ARG A 250 12.23 -7.38 -6.10
N GLN A 251 13.07 -7.10 -5.11
CA GLN A 251 14.51 -7.34 -5.19
C GLN A 251 14.84 -8.84 -5.14
N ILE A 252 14.13 -9.63 -4.33
CA ILE A 252 14.31 -11.08 -4.23
C ILE A 252 13.78 -11.76 -5.49
N ASN A 253 12.56 -11.42 -5.91
CA ASN A 253 11.95 -11.97 -7.12
C ASN A 253 11.29 -10.87 -7.99
N PRO A 254 12.01 -10.37 -9.00
CA PRO A 254 11.46 -9.38 -9.94
C PRO A 254 10.27 -9.89 -10.77
N SER A 255 10.10 -11.20 -10.90
CA SER A 255 9.01 -11.84 -11.64
C SER A 255 7.77 -12.10 -10.80
N CYS A 256 7.69 -11.55 -9.58
CA CYS A 256 6.53 -11.66 -8.71
C CYS A 256 5.46 -10.63 -9.09
N GLN A 257 4.23 -11.05 -9.35
CA GLN A 257 3.07 -10.16 -9.36
C GLN A 257 2.52 -10.07 -7.95
N ILE A 258 2.53 -8.88 -7.37
CA ILE A 258 2.00 -8.60 -6.05
C ILE A 258 0.58 -8.07 -6.19
N ILE A 259 -0.37 -8.69 -5.49
CA ILE A 259 -1.75 -8.21 -5.35
C ILE A 259 -2.01 -8.09 -3.85
N MET A 260 -2.07 -6.87 -3.35
CA MET A 260 -2.11 -6.58 -1.93
C MET A 260 -3.34 -5.75 -1.57
N VAL A 261 -3.94 -6.10 -0.45
CA VAL A 261 -4.96 -5.27 0.21
C VAL A 261 -4.31 -4.67 1.46
N THR A 262 -4.44 -3.37 1.64
CA THR A 262 -3.87 -2.67 2.80
C THR A 262 -4.70 -1.47 3.22
N HIS A 263 -4.61 -1.13 4.49
CA HIS A 263 -5.09 0.12 5.06
C HIS A 263 -3.95 1.08 5.40
N SER A 264 -2.69 0.64 5.32
CA SER A 264 -1.52 1.44 5.65
C SER A 264 -0.93 2.14 4.43
N PRO A 265 -0.98 3.47 4.38
CA PRO A 265 -0.33 4.23 3.32
C PRO A 265 1.18 3.98 3.24
N THR A 266 1.82 3.67 4.36
CA THR A 266 3.27 3.46 4.45
C THR A 266 3.80 2.34 3.58
N THR A 267 2.98 1.33 3.27
CA THR A 267 3.38 0.19 2.44
C THR A 267 3.60 0.53 0.97
N PHE A 268 2.90 1.53 0.45
CA PHE A 268 2.97 1.90 -0.97
C PHE A 268 3.62 3.27 -1.24
N TYR A 269 3.80 4.12 -0.24
CA TYR A 269 4.50 5.40 -0.41
C TYR A 269 6.00 5.26 -0.78
N GLY A 270 6.57 4.07 -0.67
CA GLY A 270 7.95 3.76 -1.10
C GLY A 270 8.16 3.68 -2.62
N GLY A 271 7.32 4.35 -3.43
CA GLY A 271 7.46 4.38 -4.90
C GLY A 271 6.36 3.62 -5.65
N TRP A 272 5.26 3.22 -4.96
CA TRP A 272 4.18 2.40 -5.54
C TRP A 272 2.82 3.09 -5.53
N ILE A 273 2.79 4.42 -5.43
CA ILE A 273 1.54 5.22 -5.39
C ILE A 273 0.73 5.04 -6.68
N GLU A 274 1.40 4.95 -7.83
CA GLU A 274 0.74 4.75 -9.13
C GLU A 274 0.10 3.36 -9.28
N ASN A 275 0.49 2.41 -8.42
CA ASN A 275 -0.04 1.05 -8.40
C ASN A 275 -1.21 0.88 -7.44
N VAL A 276 -1.65 1.97 -6.80
CA VAL A 276 -2.76 1.98 -5.85
C VAL A 276 -4.08 2.18 -6.59
N THR A 277 -5.01 1.29 -6.32
CA THR A 277 -6.39 1.34 -6.82
C THR A 277 -7.34 1.45 -5.64
N ARG A 278 -8.28 2.38 -5.67
CA ARG A 278 -9.36 2.43 -4.69
C ARG A 278 -10.47 1.49 -5.09
N ILE A 279 -11.06 0.78 -4.13
CA ILE A 279 -12.15 -0.16 -4.43
C ILE A 279 -13.35 0.53 -5.09
N GLU A 280 -13.57 1.81 -4.77
CA GLU A 280 -14.62 2.63 -5.37
C GLU A 280 -14.35 2.95 -6.85
N GLU A 281 -13.09 2.98 -7.28
CA GLU A 281 -12.69 3.24 -8.67
C GLU A 281 -12.95 2.05 -9.60
N ILE A 282 -12.90 0.83 -9.04
CA ILE A 282 -13.16 -0.41 -9.79
C ILE A 282 -14.63 -0.86 -9.70
N GLN A 283 -15.44 -0.15 -8.92
CA GLN A 283 -16.85 -0.44 -8.70
C GLN A 283 -17.69 0.25 -9.78
N SER A 284 -18.52 -0.52 -10.50
CA SER A 284 -19.50 0.00 -11.45
C SER A 284 -20.91 -0.32 -10.97
N HIS A 285 -21.78 0.69 -10.95
CA HIS A 285 -23.19 0.44 -10.74
C HIS A 285 -23.82 -0.06 -12.05
N SER A 286 -24.68 -1.05 -11.98
CA SER A 286 -25.32 -1.73 -13.12
C SER A 286 -26.18 -0.82 -14.06
N ASN A 287 -26.11 0.50 -13.89
CA ASN A 287 -26.83 1.51 -14.69
C ASN A 287 -25.91 2.47 -15.50
N LEU A 288 -24.69 2.06 -15.88
CA LEU A 288 -23.64 3.01 -16.30
C LEU A 288 -23.11 2.83 -17.73
N VAL A 289 -23.99 2.75 -18.72
CA VAL A 289 -23.58 3.15 -20.10
C VAL A 289 -23.50 4.69 -20.20
N VAL A 290 -24.27 5.42 -19.41
CA VAL A 290 -24.29 6.90 -19.40
C VAL A 290 -23.17 7.53 -18.55
N ALA A 291 -22.67 6.83 -17.51
CA ALA A 291 -21.64 7.41 -16.64
C ALA A 291 -20.21 7.24 -17.16
N SER A 292 -19.94 6.27 -18.04
CA SER A 292 -18.61 6.13 -18.68
C SER A 292 -18.30 7.27 -19.64
N GLU A 293 -19.33 7.79 -20.34
CA GLU A 293 -19.18 8.97 -21.21
C GLU A 293 -18.95 10.25 -20.40
N ILE A 294 -19.68 10.43 -19.30
CA ILE A 294 -19.50 11.59 -18.39
C ILE A 294 -18.17 11.53 -17.64
N LEU A 295 -17.66 10.33 -17.30
CA LEU A 295 -16.37 10.18 -16.64
C LEU A 295 -15.20 10.43 -17.60
N ALA A 296 -15.31 9.99 -18.85
CA ALA A 296 -14.33 10.26 -19.90
C ALA A 296 -14.25 11.76 -20.20
N GLU A 297 -15.39 12.45 -20.31
CA GLU A 297 -15.42 13.91 -20.49
C GLU A 297 -14.83 14.68 -19.30
N LYS A 298 -15.10 14.25 -18.06
CA LYS A 298 -14.52 14.87 -16.86
C LYS A 298 -13.01 14.63 -16.75
N THR A 299 -12.54 13.47 -17.17
CA THR A 299 -11.10 13.14 -17.15
C THR A 299 -10.36 13.95 -18.22
N GLU A 300 -10.94 14.14 -19.40
CA GLU A 300 -10.38 14.96 -20.46
C GLU A 300 -10.36 16.43 -20.05
N GLN A 301 -11.42 16.97 -19.49
CA GLN A 301 -11.49 18.32 -18.94
C GLN A 301 -10.49 18.57 -17.81
N SER A 302 -10.23 17.55 -16.98
CA SER A 302 -9.22 17.60 -15.89
C SER A 302 -7.80 17.70 -16.46
N LYS A 303 -7.47 16.88 -17.46
CA LYS A 303 -6.18 16.93 -18.17
C LYS A 303 -5.98 18.27 -18.88
N GLU A 304 -7.00 18.75 -19.60
CA GLU A 304 -6.97 20.03 -20.30
C GLU A 304 -6.74 21.20 -19.33
N ARG A 305 -7.33 21.15 -18.14
CA ARG A 305 -7.16 22.16 -17.10
C ARG A 305 -5.74 22.20 -16.55
N VAL A 306 -5.14 21.04 -16.24
CA VAL A 306 -3.74 20.93 -15.80
C VAL A 306 -2.83 21.43 -16.92
N GLN A 307 -3.03 20.99 -18.16
CA GLN A 307 -2.26 21.41 -19.32
C GLN A 307 -2.29 22.91 -19.53
N ASN A 308 -3.45 23.55 -19.39
CA ASN A 308 -3.57 25.02 -19.48
C ASN A 308 -2.74 25.74 -18.41
N ILE A 309 -2.66 25.21 -17.18
CA ILE A 309 -1.82 25.77 -16.12
C ILE A 309 -0.34 25.59 -16.46
N GLU A 310 0.04 24.44 -16.99
CA GLU A 310 1.40 24.12 -17.42
C GLU A 310 1.85 24.99 -18.59
N ASP A 311 0.98 25.22 -19.57
CA ASP A 311 1.27 26.06 -20.74
C ASP A 311 1.47 27.53 -20.34
N GLU A 312 0.56 28.07 -19.51
CA GLU A 312 0.72 29.44 -19.00
C GLU A 312 1.96 29.59 -18.09
N PHE A 313 2.38 28.53 -17.40
CA PHE A 313 3.59 28.55 -16.59
C PHE A 313 4.84 28.84 -17.42
N ASN A 314 4.88 28.45 -18.69
CA ASN A 314 6.00 28.71 -19.57
C ASN A 314 6.21 30.23 -19.83
N ASP A 315 5.17 31.02 -19.64
CA ASP A 315 5.20 32.48 -19.74
C ASP A 315 5.66 33.15 -18.43
N PHE A 316 5.80 32.39 -17.33
CA PHE A 316 6.23 32.94 -16.05
C PHE A 316 7.71 33.31 -16.08
N SER A 317 8.01 34.56 -15.72
CA SER A 317 9.35 35.12 -15.75
C SER A 317 9.99 35.23 -14.38
N GLY A 318 11.32 35.27 -14.34
CA GLY A 318 12.10 35.47 -13.15
C GLY A 318 12.78 34.19 -12.63
N ASN A 319 13.33 34.27 -11.43
CA ASN A 319 13.95 33.11 -10.78
C ASN A 319 12.90 32.10 -10.28
N LYS A 320 13.34 30.90 -9.87
CA LYS A 320 12.45 29.81 -9.40
C LYS A 320 11.45 30.25 -8.32
N LEU A 321 11.84 31.15 -7.43
CA LEU A 321 10.97 31.69 -6.38
C LEU A 321 9.87 32.59 -6.95
N ALA A 322 10.20 33.44 -7.93
CA ALA A 322 9.22 34.29 -8.60
C ALA A 322 8.24 33.46 -9.44
N GLN A 323 8.72 32.40 -10.09
CA GLN A 323 7.88 31.46 -10.83
C GLN A 323 6.94 30.70 -9.89
N LEU A 324 7.41 30.25 -8.73
CA LEU A 324 6.56 29.59 -7.71
C LEU A 324 5.47 30.55 -7.17
N TYR A 325 5.82 31.82 -6.94
CA TYR A 325 4.85 32.83 -6.52
C TYR A 325 3.75 33.04 -7.59
N GLN A 326 4.12 33.14 -8.86
CA GLN A 326 3.17 33.28 -9.97
C GLN A 326 2.29 32.04 -10.10
N PHE A 327 2.88 30.84 -9.95
CA PHE A 327 2.14 29.57 -9.91
C PHE A 327 1.12 29.54 -8.78
N ASN A 328 1.52 29.87 -7.54
CA ASN A 328 0.63 29.89 -6.38
C ASN A 328 -0.53 30.88 -6.59
N ARG A 329 -0.25 32.02 -7.21
CA ARG A 329 -1.28 32.98 -7.58
C ARG A 329 -2.24 32.41 -8.64
N LYS A 330 -1.72 31.69 -9.64
CA LYS A 330 -2.54 31.08 -10.70
C LYS A 330 -3.44 29.97 -10.16
N ILE A 331 -2.92 29.00 -9.42
CA ILE A 331 -3.75 27.92 -8.85
C ILE A 331 -4.82 28.45 -7.90
N ASN A 332 -4.56 29.59 -7.25
CA ASN A 332 -5.55 30.23 -6.38
C ASN A 332 -6.76 30.79 -7.12
N THR A 333 -6.67 31.07 -8.43
CA THR A 333 -7.79 31.58 -9.24
C THR A 333 -8.84 30.50 -9.52
N TYR A 334 -8.50 29.24 -9.42
CA TYR A 334 -9.43 28.12 -9.63
C TYR A 334 -10.34 27.91 -8.41
N THR A 335 -11.56 27.46 -8.64
CA THR A 335 -12.54 27.22 -7.59
C THR A 335 -12.29 25.92 -6.84
N SER A 336 -11.93 24.85 -7.57
CA SER A 336 -11.66 23.53 -7.02
C SER A 336 -10.73 22.74 -7.93
N PHE A 337 -10.00 21.79 -7.32
CA PHE A 337 -9.23 20.76 -7.98
C PHE A 337 -9.67 19.37 -7.53
N THR A 338 -9.42 18.36 -8.34
CA THR A 338 -9.39 16.96 -7.92
C THR A 338 -8.04 16.63 -7.30
N LYS A 339 -7.95 15.56 -6.53
CA LYS A 339 -6.68 15.08 -5.98
C LYS A 339 -5.64 14.82 -7.07
N ASN A 340 -6.04 14.17 -8.17
CA ASN A 340 -5.15 13.85 -9.28
C ASN A 340 -4.59 15.12 -9.95
N GLU A 341 -5.41 16.16 -10.13
CA GLU A 341 -4.92 17.46 -10.60
C GLU A 341 -3.89 18.07 -9.65
N CYS A 342 -4.13 17.99 -8.34
CA CYS A 342 -3.16 18.47 -7.33
C CYS A 342 -1.82 17.73 -7.43
N ILE A 343 -1.85 16.40 -7.53
CA ILE A 343 -0.64 15.56 -7.66
C ILE A 343 0.10 15.91 -8.96
N SER A 344 -0.60 15.96 -10.09
CA SER A 344 0.01 16.32 -11.39
C SER A 344 0.68 17.69 -11.35
N LEU A 345 0.06 18.68 -10.70
CA LEU A 345 0.65 20.02 -10.54
C LEU A 345 1.88 20.04 -9.63
N LEU A 346 1.93 19.21 -8.59
CA LEU A 346 3.10 19.05 -7.73
C LEU A 346 4.25 18.38 -8.49
N ASP A 347 3.97 17.31 -9.24
CA ASP A 347 4.95 16.62 -10.08
C ASP A 347 5.48 17.52 -11.20
N PHE A 348 4.63 18.33 -11.81
CA PHE A 348 5.03 19.33 -12.80
C PHE A 348 6.05 20.32 -12.25
N LEU A 349 5.84 20.88 -11.06
CA LEU A 349 6.80 21.75 -10.39
C LEU A 349 8.12 21.03 -10.11
N LYS A 350 8.04 19.82 -9.58
CA LYS A 350 9.20 18.98 -9.25
C LYS A 350 10.06 18.68 -10.48
N ASN A 351 9.45 18.34 -11.60
CA ASN A 351 10.14 18.06 -12.87
C ASN A 351 10.88 19.29 -13.42
N ARG A 352 10.50 20.50 -12.98
CA ARG A 352 11.21 21.76 -13.28
C ARG A 352 12.20 22.18 -12.19
N GLU A 353 12.43 21.31 -11.20
CA GLU A 353 13.24 21.60 -10.01
C GLU A 353 12.75 22.86 -9.25
N ILE A 354 11.43 23.09 -9.25
CA ILE A 354 10.77 24.12 -8.47
C ILE A 354 10.05 23.41 -7.33
N TYR A 355 10.50 23.67 -6.11
CA TYR A 355 9.99 22.97 -4.95
C TYR A 355 8.77 23.70 -4.39
N PRO A 356 7.64 22.99 -4.25
CA PRO A 356 6.44 23.54 -3.62
C PRO A 356 6.75 24.06 -2.21
N ASP A 357 6.12 25.14 -1.80
CA ASP A 357 6.20 25.71 -0.46
C ASP A 357 4.90 25.44 0.34
N VAL A 358 4.87 25.88 1.58
CA VAL A 358 3.68 25.75 2.43
C VAL A 358 2.46 26.44 1.83
N ILE A 359 2.64 27.50 1.06
CA ILE A 359 1.56 28.23 0.39
C ILE A 359 0.98 27.38 -0.75
N THR A 360 1.84 26.72 -1.53
CA THR A 360 1.43 25.80 -2.59
C THR A 360 0.51 24.70 -2.04
N PHE A 361 1.00 23.97 -1.03
CA PHE A 361 0.22 22.89 -0.40
C PHE A 361 -1.08 23.39 0.23
N THR A 362 -1.02 24.47 1.01
CA THR A 362 -2.21 25.05 1.65
C THR A 362 -3.25 25.49 0.62
N THR A 363 -2.80 26.06 -0.53
CA THR A 363 -3.69 26.45 -1.61
C THR A 363 -4.35 25.23 -2.23
N LEU A 364 -3.59 24.18 -2.58
CA LEU A 364 -4.14 22.93 -3.14
C LEU A 364 -5.12 22.26 -2.19
N ILE A 365 -4.78 22.12 -0.90
CA ILE A 365 -5.68 21.59 0.14
C ILE A 365 -6.98 22.40 0.20
N SER A 366 -6.90 23.72 0.08
CA SER A 366 -8.08 24.58 0.11
C SER A 366 -9.06 24.32 -1.04
N LYS A 367 -8.55 23.90 -2.20
CA LYS A 367 -9.31 23.67 -3.44
C LYS A 367 -9.92 22.27 -3.53
N LEU A 368 -9.53 21.34 -2.68
CA LEU A 368 -10.13 20.01 -2.61
C LEU A 368 -11.51 20.05 -1.94
N ASN A 369 -12.42 19.16 -2.36
CA ASN A 369 -13.81 19.20 -1.91
C ASN A 369 -14.07 18.34 -0.66
N ASN A 370 -13.28 17.29 -0.41
CA ASN A 370 -13.47 16.37 0.71
C ASN A 370 -12.24 16.31 1.61
N TYR A 371 -12.43 15.75 2.81
CA TYR A 371 -11.38 15.64 3.82
C TYR A 371 -10.31 14.61 3.46
N GLU A 372 -10.70 13.48 2.92
CA GLU A 372 -9.79 12.39 2.57
C GLU A 372 -8.75 12.84 1.55
N ASP A 373 -9.18 13.44 0.44
CA ASP A 373 -8.28 13.97 -0.59
C ASP A 373 -7.38 15.08 -0.02
N ALA A 374 -7.95 15.96 0.81
CA ALA A 374 -7.23 17.05 1.46
C ALA A 374 -6.16 16.53 2.44
N LYS A 375 -6.47 15.47 3.18
CA LYS A 375 -5.55 14.81 4.12
C LYS A 375 -4.40 14.15 3.37
N GLU A 376 -4.67 13.47 2.25
CA GLU A 376 -3.62 12.87 1.43
C GLU A 376 -2.63 13.91 0.90
N ILE A 377 -3.10 15.05 0.39
CA ILE A 377 -2.20 16.15 -0.03
C ILE A 377 -1.44 16.75 1.15
N PHE A 378 -2.07 16.83 2.33
CA PHE A 378 -1.39 17.26 3.56
C PHE A 378 -0.28 16.29 3.96
N ASP A 379 -0.51 14.98 3.85
CA ASP A 379 0.46 13.96 4.21
C ASP A 379 1.69 13.95 3.28
N LEU A 380 1.54 14.43 2.03
CA LEU A 380 2.68 14.64 1.14
C LEU A 380 3.67 15.68 1.67
N MET A 381 3.22 16.69 2.43
CA MET A 381 4.12 17.66 3.08
C MET A 381 5.07 16.96 4.07
N GLU A 382 4.57 15.96 4.79
CA GLU A 382 5.36 15.19 5.77
C GLU A 382 6.42 14.31 5.08
N LEU A 383 6.10 13.76 3.90
CA LEU A 383 7.02 12.95 3.09
C LEU A 383 8.13 13.79 2.45
N GLU A 384 7.81 14.97 1.96
CA GLU A 384 8.79 15.89 1.38
C GLU A 384 9.83 16.38 2.40
N THR A 385 9.55 16.31 3.70
CA THR A 385 10.54 16.60 4.76
C THR A 385 11.68 15.58 4.82
N HIS A 386 11.54 14.40 4.20
CA HIS A 386 12.56 13.35 4.13
C HIS A 386 13.39 13.35 2.83
N SER A 387 12.96 14.06 1.80
CA SER A 387 13.76 14.28 0.61
C SER A 387 14.73 15.45 0.84
N ARG A 388 15.95 15.35 0.36
CA ARG A 388 17.04 16.36 0.53
C ARG A 388 16.71 17.77 0.02
N LEU A 389 15.47 18.05 -0.37
CA LEU A 389 15.15 19.15 -1.29
C LEU A 389 14.24 20.24 -0.79
N SER A 390 13.48 20.08 0.29
CA SER A 390 12.88 21.22 1.04
C SER A 390 12.12 20.72 2.27
N HIS A 391 12.35 21.38 3.41
CA HIS A 391 11.60 21.11 4.64
C HIS A 391 10.29 21.90 4.62
N VAL A 392 9.29 21.44 3.86
CA VAL A 392 7.97 22.07 3.87
C VAL A 392 7.19 21.54 5.08
N LYS A 393 7.25 22.28 6.17
CA LYS A 393 6.43 21.98 7.36
C LYS A 393 5.06 22.63 7.22
N PRO A 394 3.97 21.88 7.49
CA PRO A 394 2.67 22.52 7.64
C PRO A 394 2.69 23.54 8.80
N ASN A 395 1.86 24.55 8.69
CA ASN A 395 1.67 25.58 9.71
C ASN A 395 0.21 25.62 10.18
N ASP A 396 -0.11 26.52 11.12
CA ASP A 396 -1.46 26.67 11.67
C ASP A 396 -2.50 26.96 10.58
N ILE A 397 -2.12 27.70 9.53
CA ILE A 397 -3.02 27.99 8.40
C ILE A 397 -3.33 26.71 7.63
N THR A 398 -2.32 25.86 7.41
CA THR A 398 -2.48 24.56 6.75
C THR A 398 -3.38 23.65 7.58
N LEU A 399 -3.14 23.55 8.90
CA LEU A 399 -3.98 22.78 9.81
C LEU A 399 -5.43 23.29 9.78
N ASN A 400 -5.64 24.58 9.94
CA ASN A 400 -6.98 25.18 9.92
C ASN A 400 -7.69 25.00 8.58
N THR A 401 -6.94 24.94 7.46
CA THR A 401 -7.49 24.67 6.15
C THR A 401 -7.96 23.22 6.04
N LEU A 402 -7.20 22.27 6.56
CA LEU A 402 -7.57 20.86 6.61
C LEU A 402 -8.76 20.62 7.56
N ILE A 403 -8.77 21.23 8.74
CA ILE A 403 -9.87 21.15 9.73
C ILE A 403 -11.20 21.65 9.15
N LYS A 404 -11.19 22.62 8.24
CA LYS A 404 -12.42 23.05 7.55
C LYS A 404 -13.06 21.93 6.72
N LYS A 405 -12.28 20.92 6.30
CA LYS A 405 -12.76 19.82 5.46
C LYS A 405 -13.35 18.65 6.25
N VAL A 406 -13.01 18.45 7.54
CA VAL A 406 -13.57 17.36 8.36
C VAL A 406 -15.11 17.49 8.44
N SER A 407 -15.78 16.34 8.51
CA SER A 407 -17.25 16.27 8.53
C SER A 407 -17.82 16.34 9.95
N ARG A 408 -17.05 15.90 10.95
CA ARG A 408 -17.46 15.80 12.38
C ARG A 408 -16.40 16.40 13.29
N ALA A 409 -16.84 16.88 14.46
CA ALA A 409 -15.92 17.41 15.47
C ALA A 409 -14.92 16.34 15.96
N GLN A 410 -15.37 15.10 16.16
CA GLN A 410 -14.52 13.97 16.60
C GLN A 410 -13.36 13.72 15.62
N GLU A 411 -13.63 13.69 14.33
CA GLU A 411 -12.62 13.51 13.29
C GLU A 411 -11.51 14.57 13.34
N GLY A 412 -11.90 15.82 13.64
CA GLY A 412 -10.94 16.91 13.80
C GLY A 412 -10.15 16.81 15.12
N ILE A 413 -10.76 16.31 16.20
CA ILE A 413 -10.08 16.04 17.46
C ILE A 413 -9.03 14.95 17.29
N ASP A 414 -9.39 13.85 16.65
CA ASP A 414 -8.50 12.72 16.37
C ASP A 414 -7.29 13.17 15.52
N LEU A 415 -7.53 14.03 14.52
CA LEU A 415 -6.48 14.63 13.70
C LEU A 415 -5.53 15.50 14.57
N ILE A 416 -6.06 16.38 15.40
CA ILE A 416 -5.25 17.24 16.27
C ILE A 416 -4.37 16.41 17.20
N GLN A 417 -4.93 15.37 17.81
CA GLN A 417 -4.19 14.47 18.69
C GLN A 417 -3.06 13.76 17.93
N SER A 418 -3.34 13.20 16.77
CA SER A 418 -2.34 12.52 15.95
C SER A 418 -1.20 13.41 15.49
N LEU A 419 -1.47 14.70 15.22
CA LEU A 419 -0.46 15.67 14.81
C LEU A 419 0.34 16.24 15.99
N SER A 420 -0.27 16.35 17.17
CA SER A 420 0.40 16.83 18.39
C SER A 420 1.37 15.80 18.95
N ASP A 421 1.06 14.51 18.79
CA ASP A 421 1.92 13.40 19.20
C ASP A 421 3.14 13.25 18.27
N ASN A 422 3.13 13.94 17.12
CA ASN A 422 4.24 13.94 16.19
C ASN A 422 5.29 14.99 16.56
N GLU A 423 6.33 14.57 17.29
CA GLU A 423 7.43 15.42 17.74
C GLU A 423 8.12 16.21 16.63
N LYS A 424 8.03 15.77 15.38
CA LYS A 424 8.67 16.41 14.22
C LYS A 424 7.87 17.60 13.68
N LEU A 425 6.54 17.55 13.76
CA LEU A 425 5.66 18.58 13.18
C LEU A 425 5.48 19.76 14.12
N GLN A 426 5.36 19.54 15.43
CA GLN A 426 5.11 20.57 16.46
C GLN A 426 3.95 21.50 16.08
N LEU A 427 2.85 20.91 15.60
CA LEU A 427 1.69 21.61 15.11
C LEU A 427 0.63 21.64 16.22
N TYR A 428 0.27 22.83 16.67
CA TYR A 428 -0.69 22.99 17.76
C TYR A 428 -1.97 23.67 17.29
N PRO A 429 -3.14 23.25 17.79
CA PRO A 429 -4.40 23.89 17.44
C PRO A 429 -4.49 25.29 18.07
N ASP A 430 -5.15 26.20 17.37
CA ASP A 430 -5.45 27.55 17.82
C ASP A 430 -6.96 27.75 18.08
N ILE A 431 -7.38 28.96 18.41
CA ILE A 431 -8.79 29.25 18.65
C ILE A 431 -9.65 29.16 17.38
N ILE A 432 -9.05 29.33 16.20
CA ILE A 432 -9.74 29.18 14.91
C ILE A 432 -10.04 27.70 14.66
N THR A 433 -9.09 26.82 14.98
CA THR A 433 -9.26 25.37 14.95
C THR A 433 -10.47 24.96 15.79
N PHE A 434 -10.51 25.34 17.06
CA PHE A 434 -11.60 24.98 17.97
C PHE A 434 -12.93 25.65 17.59
N SER A 435 -12.92 26.89 17.10
CA SER A 435 -14.11 27.55 16.59
C SER A 435 -14.71 26.85 15.37
N THR A 436 -13.84 26.30 14.51
CA THR A 436 -14.28 25.54 13.34
C THR A 436 -14.91 24.21 13.78
N LEU A 437 -14.26 23.47 14.67
CA LEU A 437 -14.78 22.21 15.20
C LEU A 437 -16.05 22.37 16.01
N LEU A 438 -16.17 23.45 16.79
CA LEU A 438 -17.41 23.78 17.49
C LEU A 438 -18.59 23.95 16.52
N GLY A 439 -18.32 24.51 15.32
CA GLY A 439 -19.33 24.58 14.26
C GLY A 439 -19.85 23.22 13.79
N LYS A 440 -19.01 22.18 13.86
CA LYS A 440 -19.27 20.82 13.38
C LYS A 440 -19.81 19.88 14.48
N ALA A 441 -19.71 20.26 15.74
CA ALA A 441 -20.26 19.49 16.86
C ALA A 441 -21.79 19.42 16.79
N LYS A 442 -22.35 18.20 16.93
CA LYS A 442 -23.78 17.90 16.75
C LYS A 442 -24.56 17.70 18.05
N ASN A 443 -23.87 17.40 19.15
CA ASN A 443 -24.50 17.10 20.44
C ASN A 443 -23.67 17.65 21.59
N ALA A 444 -24.26 17.64 22.81
CA ALA A 444 -23.65 18.18 24.02
C ALA A 444 -22.36 17.42 24.42
N ASP A 445 -22.29 16.11 24.15
CA ASP A 445 -21.12 15.32 24.50
C ASP A 445 -19.92 15.69 23.63
N GLU A 446 -20.11 15.89 22.33
CA GLU A 446 -19.06 16.39 21.42
C GLU A 446 -18.59 17.80 21.82
N ILE A 447 -19.49 18.68 22.24
CA ILE A 447 -19.15 20.01 22.72
C ILE A 447 -18.32 19.94 24.01
N LYS A 448 -18.70 19.06 24.95
CA LYS A 448 -17.98 18.85 26.20
C LYS A 448 -16.57 18.33 25.93
N LEU A 449 -16.44 17.29 25.08
CA LEU A 449 -15.16 16.74 24.69
C LEU A 449 -14.26 17.81 24.02
N LEU A 450 -14.83 18.63 23.15
CA LEU A 450 -14.10 19.70 22.47
C LEU A 450 -13.56 20.73 23.46
N GLU A 451 -14.34 21.08 24.50
CA GLU A 451 -13.90 21.98 25.57
C GLU A 451 -12.80 21.38 26.45
N GLU A 452 -12.89 20.08 26.75
CA GLU A 452 -11.83 19.37 27.47
C GLU A 452 -10.51 19.37 26.67
N VAL A 453 -10.58 19.06 25.37
CA VAL A 453 -9.40 19.06 24.46
C VAL A 453 -8.85 20.49 24.31
N ARG A 454 -9.69 21.51 24.15
CA ARG A 454 -9.25 22.90 24.04
C ARG A 454 -8.47 23.34 25.30
N ASN A 455 -8.99 22.97 26.49
CA ASN A 455 -8.35 23.28 27.77
C ASN A 455 -7.03 22.52 27.95
N TYR A 456 -6.96 21.26 27.47
CA TYR A 456 -5.72 20.46 27.47
C TYR A 456 -4.60 21.17 26.71
N TYR A 457 -4.91 21.74 25.53
CA TYR A 457 -3.94 22.52 24.75
C TYR A 457 -3.74 23.95 25.23
N GLY A 458 -4.42 24.37 26.31
CA GLY A 458 -4.28 25.69 26.88
C GLY A 458 -4.80 26.84 26.00
N VAL A 459 -5.64 26.55 25.01
CA VAL A 459 -6.16 27.53 24.06
C VAL A 459 -7.27 28.36 24.73
N LYS A 460 -7.03 29.66 24.88
CA LYS A 460 -8.01 30.58 25.51
C LYS A 460 -9.18 30.83 24.57
N ALA A 461 -10.39 30.75 25.13
CA ALA A 461 -11.61 31.15 24.41
C ALA A 461 -11.62 32.68 24.20
N ASN A 462 -12.03 33.09 22.99
CA ASN A 462 -12.31 34.49 22.68
C ASN A 462 -13.84 34.73 22.60
N ASP A 463 -14.26 35.99 22.48
CA ASP A 463 -15.67 36.37 22.48
C ASP A 463 -16.45 35.69 21.33
N ILE A 464 -15.82 35.50 20.17
CA ILE A 464 -16.43 34.84 19.01
C ILE A 464 -16.71 33.36 19.34
N TYR A 465 -15.76 32.68 19.94
CA TYR A 465 -15.91 31.30 20.38
C TYR A 465 -16.99 31.14 21.45
N LEU A 466 -16.97 32.01 22.47
CA LEU A 466 -17.94 32.00 23.58
C LEU A 466 -19.37 32.24 23.08
N ASN A 467 -19.56 33.19 22.15
CA ASN A 467 -20.86 33.47 21.56
C ASN A 467 -21.38 32.24 20.77
N LYS A 468 -20.50 31.58 20.03
CA LYS A 468 -20.83 30.37 19.29
C LYS A 468 -21.15 29.18 20.22
N LEU A 469 -20.41 29.05 21.31
CA LEU A 469 -20.63 28.03 22.34
C LEU A 469 -22.00 28.22 23.01
N ASN A 470 -22.33 29.45 23.39
CA ASN A 470 -23.61 29.77 24.01
C ASN A 470 -24.81 29.56 23.08
N SER A 471 -24.63 29.75 21.77
CA SER A 471 -25.69 29.49 20.77
C SER A 471 -25.92 27.99 20.50
N LYS A 472 -25.01 27.11 20.93
CA LYS A 472 -25.11 25.67 20.77
C LYS A 472 -25.49 24.90 22.03
N ARG A 473 -25.43 25.56 23.20
CA ARG A 473 -25.97 25.07 24.46
C ARG A 473 -27.46 25.38 24.58
#